data_ab85b53e7fe1b6eda10bd908a330840d
#
_entry.id   ab85b53e7fe1b6eda10bd908a330840d
#
_cell.length_a   1.000
_cell.length_b   1.000
_cell.length_c   1.000
_cell.angle_alpha   90.00
_cell.angle_beta   90.00
_cell.angle_gamma   90.00
#
_symmetry.space_group_name_H-M   'P 1'
#
loop_
_entity.id
_entity.type
_entity.pdbx_description
1 polymer ?
#
loop_
_entity_poly.entity_id
_entity_poly.type
_entity_poly.pdbx_seq_one_letter_code
_entity_poly.pdbx_strand_id
1 'polypeptide(L)'
;LDIKSEQEMAEPPEGTATDEKLLPAEKGVVFCNRLFYLERLYKGLPAGERKQKRQEQEPAIWNEFWNWLETLKPTGGSKLEKAVNYAFNHKETLMNYLLDGRCEISNNAAERRAKSYVTGRKNFLFHDTVNGATASAIVLSIIETAKANGLNIFQYLYTLLLYMPDYKDEPAGIEQLMPWSEFIKERCTGITDIENVRPENRGNLNI
;
A
#
# COMPACT_ATOMS: atom_id res chain seq x y z
N LEU A 1 -8.02 18.88 2.27
CA LEU A 1 -6.59 19.16 2.13
C LEU A 1 -6.20 18.67 0.74
N ASP A 2 -6.12 19.62 -0.21
CA ASP A 2 -5.68 19.38 -1.56
C ASP A 2 -4.21 18.96 -1.52
N ILE A 3 -3.95 17.75 -1.95
CA ILE A 3 -2.60 17.25 -2.22
C ILE A 3 -2.16 17.98 -3.49
N LYS A 4 -1.42 19.06 -3.32
CA LYS A 4 -0.69 19.69 -4.42
C LYS A 4 0.17 18.62 -5.09
N SER A 5 0.16 18.62 -6.41
CA SER A 5 0.84 17.66 -7.27
C SER A 5 2.28 17.43 -6.82
N GLU A 6 2.73 16.17 -6.89
CA GLU A 6 4.06 15.67 -6.50
C GLU A 6 5.25 16.35 -7.22
N GLN A 7 5.00 17.37 -8.03
CA GLN A 7 6.00 18.01 -8.90
C GLN A 7 6.61 19.32 -8.37
N GLU A 8 6.12 19.87 -7.25
CA GLU A 8 6.54 21.22 -6.79
C GLU A 8 7.18 21.26 -5.40
N MET A 9 7.71 20.18 -4.88
CA MET A 9 8.53 20.27 -3.68
C MET A 9 9.99 20.51 -4.10
N ALA A 10 10.40 21.76 -3.99
CA ALA A 10 11.78 22.22 -4.14
C ALA A 10 12.76 21.36 -3.31
N GLU A 11 14.03 21.36 -3.71
CA GLU A 11 15.12 20.80 -2.92
C GLU A 11 14.96 21.18 -1.44
N PRO A 12 15.23 20.26 -0.50
CA PRO A 12 15.20 20.61 0.91
C PRO A 12 16.13 21.81 1.08
N PRO A 13 15.70 22.87 1.77
CA PRO A 13 16.59 24.00 2.01
C PRO A 13 17.85 23.44 2.67
N GLU A 14 18.99 23.65 2.01
CA GLU A 14 20.29 23.41 2.63
C GLU A 14 20.30 24.16 3.96
N GLY A 15 20.63 23.46 5.04
CA GLY A 15 20.54 23.93 6.42
C GLY A 15 21.27 25.24 6.67
N THR A 16 20.58 26.35 6.50
CA THR A 16 21.05 27.68 6.95
C THR A 16 19.88 28.61 7.24
N ALA A 17 18.92 28.18 8.01
CA ALA A 17 18.09 29.10 8.75
C ALA A 17 17.87 28.48 10.12
N THR A 18 18.78 28.78 11.05
CA THR A 18 18.61 28.67 12.50
C THR A 18 17.52 27.71 12.95
N ASP A 19 17.89 26.45 13.06
CA ASP A 19 17.11 25.32 13.62
C ASP A 19 16.46 25.66 14.99
N GLU A 20 16.90 26.75 15.63
CA GLU A 20 16.47 27.24 16.94
C GLU A 20 15.09 27.92 16.95
N LYS A 21 14.51 28.25 15.78
CA LYS A 21 13.21 28.96 15.70
C LYS A 21 12.03 28.10 15.23
N LEU A 22 12.28 26.88 14.79
CA LEU A 22 11.21 26.01 14.28
C LEU A 22 10.38 25.44 15.43
N LEU A 23 9.07 25.45 15.28
CA LEU A 23 8.18 24.70 16.16
C LEU A 23 8.46 23.20 16.03
N PRO A 24 8.25 22.41 17.11
CA PRO A 24 8.49 20.96 17.05
C PRO A 24 7.77 20.26 15.89
N ALA A 25 6.55 20.68 15.54
CA ALA A 25 5.81 20.13 14.42
C ALA A 25 6.50 20.44 13.08
N GLU A 26 7.02 21.65 12.90
CA GLU A 26 7.75 22.07 11.69
C GLU A 26 9.05 21.28 11.54
N LYS A 27 9.78 21.12 12.64
CA LYS A 27 11.02 20.32 12.64
C LYS A 27 10.76 18.85 12.29
N GLY A 28 9.67 18.27 12.81
CA GLY A 28 9.24 16.93 12.41
C GLY A 28 8.97 16.83 10.91
N VAL A 29 8.31 17.84 10.31
CA VAL A 29 8.08 17.89 8.85
C VAL A 29 9.38 17.98 8.07
N VAL A 30 10.39 18.72 8.56
CA VAL A 30 11.70 18.80 7.91
C VAL A 30 12.35 17.41 7.82
N PHE A 31 12.35 16.62 8.89
CA PHE A 31 12.87 15.24 8.85
C PHE A 31 12.11 14.36 7.84
N CYS A 32 10.78 14.43 7.84
CA CYS A 32 9.99 13.71 6.84
C CYS A 32 10.38 14.13 5.41
N ASN A 33 10.48 15.42 5.14
CA ASN A 33 10.83 15.93 3.83
C ASN A 33 12.22 15.47 3.36
N ARG A 34 13.20 15.38 4.27
CA ARG A 34 14.53 14.84 3.95
C ARG A 34 14.46 13.38 3.51
N LEU A 35 13.71 12.53 4.23
CA LEU A 35 13.51 11.13 3.87
C LEU A 35 12.78 11.00 2.53
N PHE A 36 11.67 11.72 2.34
CA PHE A 36 10.92 11.70 1.08
C PHE A 36 11.71 12.25 -0.11
N TYR A 37 12.63 13.18 0.13
CA TYR A 37 13.54 13.65 -0.91
C TYR A 37 14.48 12.56 -1.39
N LEU A 38 15.12 11.83 -0.48
CA LEU A 38 15.97 10.69 -0.83
C LEU A 38 15.19 9.61 -1.58
N GLU A 39 13.99 9.28 -1.11
CA GLU A 39 13.12 8.31 -1.77
C GLU A 39 12.74 8.71 -3.21
N ARG A 40 12.59 10.01 -3.49
CA ARG A 40 12.40 10.49 -4.87
C ARG A 40 13.64 10.26 -5.74
N LEU A 41 14.83 10.46 -5.19
CA LEU A 41 16.08 10.18 -5.91
C LEU A 41 16.24 8.68 -6.21
N TYR A 42 15.69 7.81 -5.35
CA TYR A 42 15.73 6.36 -5.53
C TYR A 42 14.61 5.83 -6.43
N LYS A 43 13.71 6.70 -6.88
CA LYS A 43 12.59 6.31 -7.75
C LYS A 43 13.14 5.73 -9.06
N GLY A 44 12.69 4.51 -9.39
CA GLY A 44 13.12 3.81 -10.59
C GLY A 44 14.35 2.91 -10.44
N LEU A 45 15.04 2.96 -9.30
CA LEU A 45 16.12 2.01 -9.03
C LEU A 45 15.57 0.59 -8.78
N PRO A 46 16.32 -0.45 -9.19
CA PRO A 46 16.05 -1.81 -8.80
C PRO A 46 15.97 -1.96 -7.26
N ALA A 47 15.15 -2.89 -6.77
CA ALA A 47 14.90 -3.06 -5.34
C ALA A 47 16.19 -3.27 -4.51
N GLY A 48 17.17 -3.99 -5.05
CA GLY A 48 18.47 -4.21 -4.39
C GLY A 48 19.26 -2.91 -4.21
N GLU A 49 19.36 -2.11 -5.27
CA GLU A 49 20.06 -0.83 -5.24
C GLU A 49 19.36 0.18 -4.33
N ARG A 50 18.01 0.22 -4.40
CA ARG A 50 17.22 1.08 -3.51
C ARG A 50 17.46 0.73 -2.05
N LYS A 51 17.43 -0.57 -1.70
CA LYS A 51 17.75 -1.03 -0.34
C LYS A 51 19.13 -0.56 0.10
N GLN A 52 20.15 -0.73 -0.74
CA GLN A 52 21.52 -0.31 -0.44
C GLN A 52 21.60 1.19 -0.18
N LYS A 53 21.01 2.02 -1.06
CA LYS A 53 20.98 3.49 -0.92
C LYS A 53 20.31 3.93 0.38
N ARG A 54 19.19 3.32 0.72
CA ARG A 54 18.51 3.56 2.00
C ARG A 54 19.41 3.28 3.18
N GLN A 55 20.05 2.12 3.18
CA GLN A 55 20.94 1.70 4.27
C GLN A 55 22.20 2.55 4.41
N GLU A 56 22.66 3.17 3.32
CA GLU A 56 23.82 4.07 3.32
C GLU A 56 23.46 5.50 3.81
N GLN A 57 22.29 6.03 3.46
CA GLN A 57 22.01 7.47 3.61
C GLN A 57 20.96 7.80 4.67
N GLU A 58 19.94 6.99 4.84
CA GLU A 58 18.80 7.33 5.70
C GLU A 58 19.03 7.09 7.21
N PRO A 59 19.86 6.14 7.66
CA PRO A 59 20.10 5.93 9.09
C PRO A 59 20.62 7.14 9.82
N ALA A 60 21.39 8.00 9.14
CA ALA A 60 21.87 9.26 9.73
C ALA A 60 20.70 10.20 10.05
N ILE A 61 19.74 10.35 9.12
CA ILE A 61 18.55 11.18 9.31
C ILE A 61 17.67 10.62 10.44
N TRP A 62 17.49 9.29 10.48
CA TRP A 62 16.74 8.64 11.55
C TRP A 62 17.40 8.84 12.91
N ASN A 63 18.72 8.73 13.01
CA ASN A 63 19.45 8.96 14.25
C ASN A 63 19.30 10.41 14.72
N GLU A 64 19.43 11.39 13.83
CA GLU A 64 19.17 12.80 14.15
C GLU A 64 17.73 13.00 14.65
N PHE A 65 16.75 12.38 13.99
CA PHE A 65 15.34 12.46 14.36
C PHE A 65 15.09 11.89 15.77
N TRP A 66 15.62 10.70 16.08
CA TRP A 66 15.45 10.08 17.40
C TRP A 66 16.13 10.88 18.49
N ASN A 67 17.37 11.32 18.26
CA ASN A 67 18.07 12.17 19.21
C ASN A 67 17.31 13.48 19.47
N TRP A 68 16.76 14.09 18.44
CA TRP A 68 15.95 15.28 18.59
C TRP A 68 14.67 14.99 19.39
N LEU A 69 13.94 13.90 19.11
CA LEU A 69 12.73 13.54 19.86
C LEU A 69 13.00 13.37 21.36
N GLU A 70 14.15 12.81 21.72
CA GLU A 70 14.55 12.65 23.14
C GLU A 70 14.76 13.98 23.86
N THR A 71 15.06 15.05 23.14
CA THR A 71 15.20 16.40 23.73
C THR A 71 13.86 17.07 24.04
N LEU A 72 12.77 16.59 23.45
CA LEU A 72 11.46 17.20 23.60
C LEU A 72 10.86 16.90 24.99
N LYS A 73 10.29 17.94 25.61
CA LYS A 73 9.56 17.85 26.86
C LYS A 73 8.12 18.33 26.65
N PRO A 74 7.28 17.56 26.00
CA PRO A 74 5.91 17.98 25.70
C PRO A 74 5.08 18.05 26.97
N THR A 75 4.14 18.99 27.00
CA THR A 75 3.15 19.07 28.06
C THR A 75 2.25 17.85 28.07
N GLY A 76 1.96 17.29 29.24
CA GLY A 76 1.08 16.12 29.40
C GLY A 76 -0.29 16.33 28.79
N GLY A 77 -0.81 15.31 28.07
CA GLY A 77 -2.08 15.34 27.35
C GLY A 77 -2.06 16.11 26.02
N SER A 78 -0.94 16.75 25.66
CA SER A 78 -0.83 17.53 24.42
C SER A 78 -0.80 16.64 23.16
N LYS A 79 -1.13 17.24 22.00
CA LYS A 79 -0.99 16.57 20.70
C LYS A 79 0.46 16.19 20.42
N LEU A 80 1.41 17.03 20.87
CA LEU A 80 2.84 16.78 20.71
C LEU A 80 3.27 15.55 21.50
N GLU A 81 2.82 15.41 22.76
CA GLU A 81 3.12 14.22 23.56
C GLU A 81 2.61 12.94 22.90
N LYS A 82 1.37 12.97 22.39
CA LYS A 82 0.79 11.82 21.67
C LYS A 82 1.62 11.46 20.44
N ALA A 83 2.10 12.45 19.68
CA ALA A 83 2.92 12.23 18.51
C ALA A 83 4.31 11.66 18.86
N VAL A 84 4.95 12.17 19.93
CA VAL A 84 6.23 11.68 20.41
C VAL A 84 6.11 10.23 20.91
N ASN A 85 5.09 9.95 21.72
CA ASN A 85 4.83 8.60 22.21
C ASN A 85 4.51 7.62 21.07
N TYR A 86 3.74 8.06 20.07
CA TYR A 86 3.48 7.26 18.87
C TYR A 86 4.79 6.91 18.15
N ALA A 87 5.66 7.89 17.94
CA ALA A 87 6.93 7.66 17.27
C ALA A 87 7.80 6.62 18.02
N PHE A 88 7.95 6.77 19.34
CA PHE A 88 8.73 5.82 20.14
C PHE A 88 8.13 4.42 20.16
N ASN A 89 6.80 4.30 20.28
CA ASN A 89 6.11 3.01 20.27
C ASN A 89 6.23 2.28 18.93
N HIS A 90 6.46 3.02 17.86
CA HIS A 90 6.57 2.49 16.49
C HIS A 90 7.98 2.60 15.91
N LYS A 91 9.00 2.85 16.72
CA LYS A 91 10.38 3.09 16.27
C LYS A 91 10.87 2.04 15.27
N GLU A 92 10.73 0.77 15.61
CA GLU A 92 11.17 -0.32 14.76
C GLU A 92 10.33 -0.42 13.47
N THR A 93 9.01 -0.33 13.61
CA THR A 93 8.10 -0.47 12.46
C THR A 93 8.20 0.67 11.45
N LEU A 94 8.48 1.89 11.93
CA LEU A 94 8.71 3.04 11.05
C LEU A 94 9.94 2.88 10.17
N MET A 95 10.93 2.11 10.61
CA MET A 95 12.18 1.87 9.88
C MET A 95 12.18 0.57 9.05
N ASN A 96 11.13 -0.24 9.11
CA ASN A 96 11.07 -1.53 8.41
C ASN A 96 11.24 -1.43 6.89
N TYR A 97 10.83 -0.31 6.27
CA TYR A 97 11.00 -0.12 4.83
C TYR A 97 12.47 -0.07 4.39
N LEU A 98 13.41 0.21 5.31
CA LEU A 98 14.85 0.16 5.05
C LEU A 98 15.35 -1.26 4.77
N LEU A 99 14.61 -2.28 5.21
CA LEU A 99 14.99 -3.68 5.09
C LEU A 99 14.69 -4.27 3.72
N ASP A 100 13.78 -3.66 2.96
CA ASP A 100 13.38 -4.16 1.64
C ASP A 100 13.12 -3.00 0.67
N GLY A 101 13.90 -2.93 -0.41
CA GLY A 101 13.76 -1.89 -1.44
C GLY A 101 12.45 -1.94 -2.24
N ARG A 102 11.62 -2.98 -2.09
CA ARG A 102 10.27 -3.06 -2.68
C ARG A 102 9.23 -2.30 -1.86
N CYS A 103 9.47 -2.14 -0.56
CA CYS A 103 8.55 -1.40 0.31
C CYS A 103 8.60 0.09 -0.01
N GLU A 104 7.44 0.75 -0.04
CA GLU A 104 7.34 2.20 -0.12
C GLU A 104 7.40 2.81 1.29
N ILE A 105 8.04 3.98 1.42
CA ILE A 105 8.05 4.74 2.68
C ILE A 105 6.64 5.22 3.06
N SER A 106 5.79 5.48 2.06
CA SER A 106 4.43 5.95 2.27
C SER A 106 3.41 4.82 2.23
N ASN A 107 2.33 4.96 3.01
CA ASN A 107 1.20 4.03 2.98
C ASN A 107 0.19 4.32 1.84
N ASN A 108 0.50 5.25 0.94
CA ASN A 108 -0.42 5.71 -0.11
C ASN A 108 -0.91 4.58 -1.02
N ALA A 109 -0.06 3.58 -1.30
CA ALA A 109 -0.46 2.42 -2.11
C ALA A 109 -1.54 1.59 -1.40
N ALA A 110 -1.36 1.30 -0.11
CA ALA A 110 -2.35 0.59 0.69
C ALA A 110 -3.64 1.41 0.86
N GLU A 111 -3.53 2.70 1.11
CA GLU A 111 -4.69 3.59 1.23
C GLU A 111 -5.50 3.68 -0.07
N ARG A 112 -4.85 3.78 -1.23
CA ARG A 112 -5.54 3.73 -2.53
C ARG A 112 -6.30 2.43 -2.73
N ARG A 113 -5.73 1.29 -2.30
CA ARG A 113 -6.43 -0.02 -2.37
C ARG A 113 -7.62 -0.09 -1.42
N ALA A 114 -7.47 0.41 -0.19
CA ALA A 114 -8.56 0.48 0.77
C ALA A 114 -9.66 1.47 0.33
N LYS A 115 -9.32 2.51 -0.43
CA LYS A 115 -10.27 3.53 -0.90
C LYS A 115 -11.37 2.94 -1.78
N SER A 116 -11.10 1.93 -2.58
CA SER A 116 -12.11 1.26 -3.41
C SER A 116 -13.21 0.64 -2.54
N TYR A 117 -12.82 0.02 -1.42
CA TYR A 117 -13.75 -0.52 -0.43
C TYR A 117 -14.59 0.57 0.24
N VAL A 118 -13.93 1.64 0.70
CA VAL A 118 -14.61 2.78 1.34
C VAL A 118 -15.59 3.46 0.39
N THR A 119 -15.26 3.53 -0.90
CA THR A 119 -16.15 4.09 -1.93
C THR A 119 -17.35 3.16 -2.15
N GLY A 120 -17.15 1.85 -2.23
CA GLY A 120 -18.22 0.85 -2.30
C GLY A 120 -19.17 0.93 -1.10
N ARG A 121 -18.66 1.24 0.09
CA ARG A 121 -19.46 1.43 1.30
C ARG A 121 -20.57 2.48 1.16
N LYS A 122 -20.43 3.45 0.27
CA LYS A 122 -21.50 4.40 -0.05
C LYS A 122 -22.73 3.73 -0.63
N ASN A 123 -22.59 2.55 -1.25
CA ASN A 123 -23.69 1.80 -1.86
C ASN A 123 -24.33 0.83 -0.87
N PHE A 124 -23.54 0.14 -0.05
CA PHE A 124 -24.05 -0.87 0.91
C PHE A 124 -24.08 -0.38 2.37
N LEU A 125 -23.66 0.85 2.64
CA LEU A 125 -23.67 1.58 3.91
C LEU A 125 -22.87 0.90 5.02
N PHE A 126 -23.27 -0.28 5.49
CA PHE A 126 -22.63 -1.07 6.55
C PHE A 126 -22.90 -2.56 6.36
N HIS A 127 -22.20 -3.38 7.11
CA HIS A 127 -22.43 -4.82 7.20
C HIS A 127 -23.21 -5.15 8.46
N ASP A 128 -24.26 -5.97 8.33
CA ASP A 128 -25.08 -6.38 9.47
C ASP A 128 -24.34 -7.32 10.44
N THR A 129 -23.32 -8.01 9.94
CA THR A 129 -22.56 -8.98 10.73
C THR A 129 -21.05 -8.86 10.50
N VAL A 130 -20.25 -9.28 11.50
CA VAL A 130 -18.79 -9.38 11.40
C VAL A 130 -18.39 -10.33 10.27
N ASN A 131 -19.08 -11.46 10.13
CA ASN A 131 -18.83 -12.44 9.06
C ASN A 131 -19.07 -11.83 7.67
N GLY A 132 -20.13 -11.04 7.52
CA GLY A 132 -20.39 -10.32 6.26
C GLY A 132 -19.29 -9.30 5.93
N ALA A 133 -18.77 -8.58 6.93
CA ALA A 133 -17.65 -7.67 6.75
C ALA A 133 -16.38 -8.42 6.33
N THR A 134 -16.08 -9.54 6.98
CA THR A 134 -14.93 -10.40 6.65
C THR A 134 -15.03 -10.96 5.23
N ALA A 135 -16.21 -11.50 4.85
CA ALA A 135 -16.44 -12.02 3.51
C ALA A 135 -16.22 -10.92 2.44
N SER A 136 -16.75 -9.72 2.66
CA SER A 136 -16.57 -8.60 1.76
C SER A 136 -15.10 -8.17 1.62
N ALA A 137 -14.34 -8.18 2.72
CA ALA A 137 -12.91 -7.89 2.71
C ALA A 137 -12.12 -8.93 1.90
N ILE A 138 -12.47 -10.23 2.05
CA ILE A 138 -11.85 -11.31 1.28
C ILE A 138 -12.12 -11.14 -0.22
N VAL A 139 -13.39 -10.93 -0.61
CA VAL A 139 -13.76 -10.74 -2.02
C VAL A 139 -13.05 -9.52 -2.61
N LEU A 140 -12.99 -8.41 -1.88
CA LEU A 140 -12.26 -7.23 -2.33
C LEU A 140 -10.76 -7.53 -2.50
N SER A 141 -10.14 -8.24 -1.57
CA SER A 141 -8.73 -8.63 -1.66
C SER A 141 -8.46 -9.45 -2.93
N ILE A 142 -9.35 -10.39 -3.24
CA ILE A 142 -9.30 -11.20 -4.47
C ILE A 142 -9.39 -10.29 -5.72
N ILE A 143 -10.36 -9.38 -5.75
CA ILE A 143 -10.56 -8.44 -6.87
C ILE A 143 -9.33 -7.53 -7.07
N GLU A 144 -8.83 -6.93 -6.00
CA GLU A 144 -7.66 -6.02 -6.10
C GLU A 144 -6.39 -6.78 -6.50
N THR A 145 -6.25 -8.04 -6.08
CA THR A 145 -5.13 -8.89 -6.50
C THR A 145 -5.25 -9.28 -7.99
N ALA A 146 -6.47 -9.58 -8.46
CA ALA A 146 -6.73 -9.84 -9.87
C ALA A 146 -6.38 -8.61 -10.74
N LYS A 147 -6.81 -7.41 -10.34
CA LYS A 147 -6.44 -6.16 -11.00
C LYS A 147 -4.93 -5.95 -11.06
N ALA A 148 -4.23 -6.22 -9.96
CA ALA A 148 -2.78 -6.08 -9.89
C ALA A 148 -2.04 -7.04 -10.83
N ASN A 149 -2.66 -8.17 -11.19
CA ASN A 149 -2.14 -9.14 -12.15
C ASN A 149 -2.68 -8.94 -13.58
N GLY A 150 -3.42 -7.85 -13.84
CA GLY A 150 -3.94 -7.53 -15.18
C GLY A 150 -5.03 -8.45 -15.68
N LEU A 151 -5.75 -9.14 -14.76
CA LEU A 151 -6.79 -10.08 -15.13
C LEU A 151 -8.13 -9.38 -15.38
N ASN A 152 -8.95 -10.00 -16.24
CA ASN A 152 -10.36 -9.68 -16.33
C ASN A 152 -11.08 -10.17 -15.07
N ILE A 153 -11.59 -9.23 -14.26
CA ILE A 153 -12.16 -9.52 -12.94
C ILE A 153 -13.39 -10.43 -13.06
N PHE A 154 -14.24 -10.19 -14.05
CA PHE A 154 -15.46 -11.00 -14.24
C PHE A 154 -15.11 -12.45 -14.58
N GLN A 155 -14.20 -12.66 -15.55
CA GLN A 155 -13.74 -14.00 -15.93
C GLN A 155 -13.07 -14.70 -14.74
N TYR A 156 -12.27 -13.98 -13.99
CA TYR A 156 -11.58 -14.54 -12.82
C TYR A 156 -12.56 -14.97 -11.73
N LEU A 157 -13.50 -14.11 -11.35
CA LEU A 157 -14.52 -14.46 -10.35
C LEU A 157 -15.40 -15.61 -10.83
N TYR A 158 -15.79 -15.63 -12.12
CA TYR A 158 -16.53 -16.72 -12.71
C TYR A 158 -15.74 -18.03 -12.64
N THR A 159 -14.46 -18.01 -13.00
CA THR A 159 -13.57 -19.18 -12.92
C THR A 159 -13.42 -19.68 -11.49
N LEU A 160 -13.25 -18.76 -10.52
CA LEU A 160 -13.21 -19.15 -9.10
C LEU A 160 -14.50 -19.85 -8.68
N LEU A 161 -15.66 -19.28 -8.99
CA LEU A 161 -16.95 -19.88 -8.63
C LEU A 161 -17.19 -21.24 -9.28
N LEU A 162 -16.63 -21.46 -10.48
CA LEU A 162 -16.74 -22.72 -11.20
C LEU A 162 -15.85 -23.81 -10.61
N TYR A 163 -14.60 -23.49 -10.27
CA TYR A 163 -13.60 -24.49 -9.86
C TYR A 163 -13.39 -24.61 -8.34
N MET A 164 -13.69 -23.57 -7.55
CA MET A 164 -13.53 -23.62 -6.09
C MET A 164 -14.28 -24.79 -5.41
N PRO A 165 -15.49 -25.21 -5.86
CA PRO A 165 -16.18 -26.33 -5.25
C PRO A 165 -15.39 -27.64 -5.28
N ASP A 166 -14.56 -27.85 -6.30
CA ASP A 166 -13.75 -29.06 -6.49
C ASP A 166 -12.65 -29.19 -5.41
N TYR A 167 -12.24 -28.07 -4.81
CA TYR A 167 -11.21 -28.01 -3.77
C TYR A 167 -11.77 -28.00 -2.35
N LYS A 168 -13.09 -28.16 -2.18
CA LYS A 168 -13.75 -28.05 -0.87
C LYS A 168 -13.24 -29.10 0.12
N ASP A 169 -13.10 -30.34 -0.35
CA ASP A 169 -12.75 -31.47 0.49
C ASP A 169 -11.26 -31.81 0.40
N GLU A 170 -10.59 -31.40 -0.68
CA GLU A 170 -9.15 -31.61 -0.90
C GLU A 170 -8.51 -30.33 -1.43
N PRO A 171 -7.96 -29.48 -0.54
CA PRO A 171 -7.36 -28.18 -0.92
C PRO A 171 -6.08 -28.29 -1.74
N ALA A 172 -5.52 -29.49 -1.94
CA ALA A 172 -4.30 -29.69 -2.71
C ALA A 172 -4.48 -29.15 -4.14
N GLY A 173 -3.58 -28.28 -4.57
CA GLY A 173 -3.62 -27.69 -5.92
C GLY A 173 -4.47 -26.42 -6.05
N ILE A 174 -5.06 -25.90 -4.97
CA ILE A 174 -5.82 -24.63 -4.98
C ILE A 174 -4.97 -23.45 -5.46
N GLU A 175 -3.66 -23.56 -5.38
CA GLU A 175 -2.69 -22.58 -5.91
C GLU A 175 -2.87 -22.33 -7.41
N GLN A 176 -3.45 -23.28 -8.16
CA GLN A 176 -3.78 -23.09 -9.57
C GLN A 176 -4.86 -22.03 -9.79
N LEU A 177 -5.68 -21.74 -8.79
CA LEU A 177 -6.69 -20.70 -8.83
C LEU A 177 -6.17 -19.32 -8.42
N MET A 178 -4.90 -19.20 -8.05
CA MET A 178 -4.31 -17.92 -7.67
C MET A 178 -4.13 -17.00 -8.89
N PRO A 179 -4.26 -15.67 -8.71
CA PRO A 179 -4.23 -14.70 -9.81
C PRO A 179 -2.95 -14.70 -10.64
N TRP A 180 -1.88 -15.23 -10.10
CA TRP A 180 -0.57 -15.33 -10.76
C TRP A 180 -0.30 -16.67 -11.43
N SER A 181 -1.21 -17.64 -11.29
CA SER A 181 -1.05 -18.97 -11.92
C SER A 181 -1.21 -18.89 -13.43
N GLU A 182 -0.50 -19.76 -14.16
CA GLU A 182 -0.64 -19.85 -15.63
C GLU A 182 -2.07 -20.25 -16.01
N PHE A 183 -2.68 -21.19 -15.29
CA PHE A 183 -4.06 -21.60 -15.49
C PHE A 183 -5.04 -20.43 -15.52
N ILE A 184 -4.91 -19.50 -14.58
CA ILE A 184 -5.76 -18.31 -14.49
C ILE A 184 -5.37 -17.27 -15.54
N LYS A 185 -4.09 -17.02 -15.77
CA LYS A 185 -3.63 -16.06 -16.78
C LYS A 185 -4.14 -16.41 -18.17
N GLU A 186 -4.06 -17.68 -18.57
CA GLU A 186 -4.55 -18.11 -19.88
C GLU A 186 -6.06 -17.91 -20.06
N ARG A 187 -6.84 -18.05 -19.00
CA ARG A 187 -8.32 -18.01 -19.03
C ARG A 187 -8.91 -16.64 -18.78
N CYS A 188 -8.22 -15.82 -18.00
CA CYS A 188 -8.77 -14.59 -17.45
C CYS A 188 -8.06 -13.34 -18.00
N THR A 189 -7.37 -13.44 -19.12
CA THR A 189 -6.82 -12.29 -19.85
C THR A 189 -7.80 -11.82 -20.93
N GLY A 190 -7.91 -10.53 -21.13
CA GLY A 190 -8.74 -9.96 -22.19
C GLY A 190 -9.52 -8.71 -21.75
N ILE A 191 -10.35 -8.21 -22.66
CA ILE A 191 -11.08 -6.95 -22.48
C ILE A 191 -12.06 -7.05 -21.31
N THR A 192 -12.04 -6.05 -20.42
CA THR A 192 -12.86 -5.99 -19.20
C THR A 192 -14.33 -5.68 -19.43
N ASP A 193 -14.74 -5.39 -20.66
CA ASP A 193 -16.11 -4.96 -20.98
C ASP A 193 -17.07 -6.16 -21.07
N ILE A 194 -18.13 -6.07 -20.29
CA ILE A 194 -19.23 -7.04 -20.24
C ILE A 194 -19.90 -7.24 -21.62
N GLU A 195 -19.83 -6.25 -22.50
CA GLU A 195 -20.38 -6.29 -23.83
C GLU A 195 -19.76 -7.35 -24.75
N ASN A 196 -18.53 -7.79 -24.47
CA ASN A 196 -17.83 -8.83 -25.26
C ASN A 196 -18.08 -10.26 -24.76
N VAL A 197 -18.82 -10.46 -23.69
CA VAL A 197 -19.29 -11.78 -23.26
C VAL A 197 -20.64 -12.08 -23.91
N ARG A 198 -20.73 -11.96 -25.26
CA ARG A 198 -21.94 -12.37 -25.98
C ARG A 198 -22.08 -13.90 -25.95
N PRO A 199 -23.34 -14.42 -25.91
CA PRO A 199 -23.60 -15.86 -25.90
C PRO A 199 -22.97 -16.65 -27.02
N GLU A 200 -22.73 -16.01 -28.15
CA GLU A 200 -22.10 -16.58 -29.36
C GLU A 200 -20.62 -16.99 -29.13
N ASN A 201 -19.93 -16.38 -28.19
CA ASN A 201 -18.56 -16.77 -27.83
C ASN A 201 -18.48 -17.90 -26.78
N ARG A 202 -19.61 -18.43 -26.33
CA ARG A 202 -19.66 -19.58 -25.41
C ARG A 202 -19.33 -20.92 -26.11
N GLY A 203 -19.20 -20.94 -27.43
CA GLY A 203 -18.97 -22.17 -28.20
C GLY A 203 -17.58 -22.79 -28.07
N ASN A 204 -16.61 -22.12 -27.44
CA ASN A 204 -15.24 -22.64 -27.29
C ASN A 204 -14.81 -22.88 -25.84
N LEU A 205 -15.72 -22.83 -24.89
CA LEU A 205 -15.52 -23.40 -23.56
C LEU A 205 -15.83 -24.90 -23.64
N ASN A 206 -14.89 -25.67 -24.20
CA ASN A 206 -14.90 -27.12 -24.01
C ASN A 206 -14.66 -27.38 -22.53
N ILE A 207 -15.73 -27.77 -21.86
CA ILE A 207 -15.74 -28.42 -20.55
C ILE A 207 -15.14 -29.81 -20.71
#